data_4fe2ec6ddc33d6760187367549c3ba93
#
_entry.id   4fe2ec6ddc33d6760187367549c3ba93
#
_cell.length_a   1.000
_cell.length_b   1.000
_cell.length_c   1.000
_cell.angle_alpha   90.00
_cell.angle_beta   90.00
_cell.angle_gamma   90.00
#
_symmetry.space_group_name_H-M   'P 1'
#
loop_
_entity.id
_entity.type
_entity.pdbx_description
1 polymer ?
#
loop_
_entity_poly.entity_id
_entity_poly.type
_entity_poly.pdbx_seq_one_letter_code
_entity_poly.pdbx_strand_id
1 'polypeptide(L)'
;GLGDVYKRQVVGGGNVAMDAARSALRLGAETVYIVYRRGMAELPARKEEVEHAEEEGIIFKTLCNPVAIHPDEDGFVHSMTCIEMELGEPDASGRRRPIEKPGSEFELEVDTVIMSLGTSPNPLIRSTTPGLETNKHGCIVTEGDEGKTSRDGVYAGGDAVTGAATVIKAMGAGKAAAKAMDEYIRNK
;
A
#
# COMPACT_ATOMS: atom_id res chain seq x y z
N GLY A 1 -32.97 -2.46 1.52
CA GLY A 1 -32.86 -3.83 1.09
C GLY A 1 -31.42 -4.19 0.83
N LEU A 2 -30.98 -5.28 1.41
CA LEU A 2 -29.66 -5.86 1.15
C LEU A 2 -29.77 -6.85 -0.04
N GLY A 3 -30.33 -6.39 -1.15
CA GLY A 3 -30.63 -7.24 -2.30
C GLY A 3 -29.88 -6.90 -3.57
N ASP A 4 -28.94 -5.96 -3.53
CA ASP A 4 -28.21 -5.58 -4.71
C ASP A 4 -26.89 -6.37 -4.80
N VAL A 5 -26.64 -6.85 -6.00
CA VAL A 5 -25.43 -7.60 -6.40
C VAL A 5 -24.23 -6.68 -6.27
N TYR A 6 -23.46 -6.82 -5.20
CA TYR A 6 -22.30 -5.98 -4.96
C TYR A 6 -21.08 -6.54 -5.68
N LYS A 7 -20.58 -5.78 -6.65
CA LYS A 7 -19.29 -6.01 -7.32
C LYS A 7 -18.25 -5.10 -6.69
N ARG A 8 -17.31 -5.67 -5.96
CA ARG A 8 -16.28 -4.90 -5.26
C ARG A 8 -14.93 -5.08 -5.90
N GLN A 9 -14.17 -4.02 -5.87
CA GLN A 9 -12.82 -4.03 -6.41
C GLN A 9 -11.82 -3.55 -5.37
N VAL A 10 -10.70 -4.28 -5.29
CA VAL A 10 -9.55 -3.94 -4.44
C VAL A 10 -8.36 -3.61 -5.33
N VAL A 11 -7.84 -2.40 -5.19
CA VAL A 11 -6.65 -1.95 -5.91
C VAL A 11 -5.42 -2.19 -5.04
N GLY A 12 -4.55 -3.07 -5.47
CA GLY A 12 -3.33 -3.41 -4.75
C GLY A 12 -2.96 -4.88 -4.89
N GLY A 13 -1.75 -5.26 -4.51
CA GLY A 13 -1.25 -6.63 -4.63
C GLY A 13 -0.54 -7.15 -3.37
N GLY A 14 -0.58 -6.40 -2.26
CA GLY A 14 0.01 -6.81 -0.98
C GLY A 14 -0.94 -7.60 -0.08
N ASN A 15 -0.46 -8.05 1.08
CA ASN A 15 -1.29 -8.78 2.06
C ASN A 15 -2.55 -8.02 2.45
N VAL A 16 -2.47 -6.68 2.55
CA VAL A 16 -3.63 -5.81 2.84
C VAL A 16 -4.70 -5.93 1.75
N ALA A 17 -4.30 -6.04 0.48
CA ALA A 17 -5.24 -6.23 -0.62
C ALA A 17 -5.93 -7.61 -0.54
N MET A 18 -5.18 -8.66 -0.21
CA MET A 18 -5.74 -10.01 0.00
C MET A 18 -6.76 -10.00 1.14
N ASP A 19 -6.41 -9.41 2.27
CA ASP A 19 -7.29 -9.26 3.44
C ASP A 19 -8.57 -8.46 3.11
N ALA A 20 -8.42 -7.33 2.42
CA ALA A 20 -9.55 -6.49 2.02
C ALA A 20 -10.49 -7.22 1.05
N ALA A 21 -9.94 -7.93 0.07
CA ALA A 21 -10.74 -8.67 -0.92
C ALA A 21 -11.51 -9.83 -0.28
N ARG A 22 -10.85 -10.65 0.54
CA ARG A 22 -11.48 -11.77 1.25
C ARG A 22 -12.54 -11.28 2.24
N SER A 23 -12.26 -10.18 2.95
CA SER A 23 -13.25 -9.54 3.84
C SER A 23 -14.45 -9.02 3.06
N ALA A 24 -14.23 -8.37 1.92
CA ALA A 24 -15.30 -7.87 1.06
C ALA A 24 -16.22 -9.01 0.56
N LEU A 25 -15.63 -10.14 0.15
CA LEU A 25 -16.39 -11.31 -0.28
C LEU A 25 -17.21 -11.91 0.88
N ARG A 26 -16.60 -12.09 2.04
CA ARG A 26 -17.27 -12.63 3.24
C ARG A 26 -18.37 -11.73 3.78
N LEU A 27 -18.31 -10.42 3.51
CA LEU A 27 -19.37 -9.44 3.81
C LEU A 27 -20.49 -9.42 2.77
N GLY A 28 -20.52 -10.37 1.85
CA GLY A 28 -21.65 -10.61 0.93
C GLY A 28 -21.50 -9.98 -0.44
N ALA A 29 -20.29 -9.59 -0.89
CA ALA A 29 -20.09 -9.25 -2.28
C ALA A 29 -20.25 -10.49 -3.17
N GLU A 30 -20.94 -10.39 -4.29
CA GLU A 30 -21.06 -11.48 -5.27
C GLU A 30 -19.78 -11.71 -6.05
N THR A 31 -19.10 -10.62 -6.38
CA THR A 31 -17.86 -10.66 -7.15
C THR A 31 -16.86 -9.68 -6.54
N VAL A 32 -15.64 -10.14 -6.35
CA VAL A 32 -14.55 -9.30 -5.89
C VAL A 32 -13.36 -9.43 -6.83
N TYR A 33 -12.88 -8.29 -7.34
CA TYR A 33 -11.70 -8.20 -8.18
C TYR A 33 -10.52 -7.65 -7.37
N ILE A 34 -9.35 -8.25 -7.54
CA ILE A 34 -8.07 -7.61 -7.22
C ILE A 34 -7.50 -7.05 -8.51
N VAL A 35 -7.29 -5.73 -8.56
CA VAL A 35 -6.65 -5.05 -9.68
C VAL A 35 -5.21 -4.71 -9.32
N TYR A 36 -4.27 -5.20 -10.12
CA TYR A 36 -2.86 -5.02 -9.87
C TYR A 36 -2.09 -4.72 -11.16
N ARG A 37 -1.30 -3.65 -11.14
CA ARG A 37 -0.57 -3.12 -12.31
C ARG A 37 0.59 -3.98 -12.82
N ARG A 38 0.97 -5.05 -12.11
CA ARG A 38 2.01 -6.00 -12.52
C ARG A 38 1.41 -7.39 -12.64
N GLY A 39 2.24 -8.40 -12.96
CA GLY A 39 1.79 -9.78 -13.10
C GLY A 39 1.58 -10.50 -11.76
N MET A 40 1.01 -11.70 -11.82
CA MET A 40 0.85 -12.58 -10.65
C MET A 40 2.18 -12.88 -9.96
N ALA A 41 3.24 -13.09 -10.73
CA ALA A 41 4.58 -13.39 -10.20
C ALA A 41 5.19 -12.20 -9.44
N GLU A 42 4.72 -10.99 -9.67
CA GLU A 42 5.18 -9.76 -9.03
C GLU A 42 4.32 -9.33 -7.84
N LEU A 43 3.33 -10.12 -7.43
CA LEU A 43 2.51 -9.82 -6.25
C LEU A 43 3.41 -9.78 -4.99
N PRO A 44 3.42 -8.68 -4.23
CA PRO A 44 4.20 -8.60 -2.99
C PRO A 44 3.54 -9.32 -1.81
N ALA A 45 2.31 -9.80 -1.96
CA ALA A 45 1.64 -10.61 -0.95
C ALA A 45 2.35 -11.96 -0.76
N ARG A 46 2.22 -12.56 0.41
CA ARG A 46 2.68 -13.93 0.66
C ARG A 46 1.90 -14.90 -0.22
N LYS A 47 2.59 -15.94 -0.69
CA LYS A 47 2.02 -16.90 -1.63
C LYS A 47 0.76 -17.57 -1.07
N GLU A 48 0.79 -17.94 0.20
CA GLU A 48 -0.34 -18.55 0.90
C GLU A 48 -1.57 -17.63 0.94
N GLU A 49 -1.38 -16.32 1.08
CA GLU A 49 -2.49 -15.36 1.08
C GLU A 49 -3.11 -15.20 -0.31
N VAL A 50 -2.30 -15.30 -1.35
CA VAL A 50 -2.78 -15.31 -2.75
C VAL A 50 -3.56 -16.59 -3.02
N GLU A 51 -3.02 -17.75 -2.64
CA GLU A 51 -3.68 -19.06 -2.81
C GLU A 51 -5.04 -19.08 -2.08
N HIS A 52 -5.10 -18.61 -0.83
CA HIS A 52 -6.37 -18.52 -0.09
C HIS A 52 -7.38 -17.57 -0.76
N ALA A 53 -6.91 -16.45 -1.34
CA ALA A 53 -7.80 -15.55 -2.06
C ALA A 53 -8.37 -16.19 -3.33
N GLU A 54 -7.55 -16.94 -4.08
CA GLU A 54 -7.99 -17.70 -5.26
C GLU A 54 -8.98 -18.80 -4.87
N GLU A 55 -8.72 -19.58 -3.82
CA GLU A 55 -9.60 -20.62 -3.29
C GLU A 55 -10.96 -20.08 -2.85
N GLU A 56 -11.02 -18.88 -2.30
CA GLU A 56 -12.26 -18.20 -1.92
C GLU A 56 -13.01 -17.60 -3.13
N GLY A 57 -12.44 -17.63 -4.34
CA GLY A 57 -13.08 -17.16 -5.55
C GLY A 57 -12.83 -15.69 -5.90
N ILE A 58 -11.80 -15.06 -5.33
CA ILE A 58 -11.37 -13.74 -5.72
C ILE A 58 -10.80 -13.77 -7.14
N ILE A 59 -11.21 -12.83 -7.99
CA ILE A 59 -10.79 -12.73 -9.39
C ILE A 59 -9.61 -11.76 -9.50
N PHE A 60 -8.45 -12.26 -9.95
CA PHE A 60 -7.27 -11.44 -10.17
C PHE A 60 -7.27 -10.81 -11.56
N LYS A 61 -7.32 -9.49 -11.63
CA LYS A 61 -7.11 -8.65 -12.79
C LYS A 61 -5.70 -8.06 -12.71
N THR A 62 -4.71 -8.84 -13.11
CA THR A 62 -3.30 -8.39 -13.16
C THR A 62 -2.99 -7.69 -14.48
N LEU A 63 -1.84 -7.02 -14.54
CA LEU A 63 -1.43 -6.21 -15.69
C LEU A 63 -2.50 -5.19 -16.10
N CYS A 64 -3.15 -4.58 -15.11
CA CYS A 64 -4.04 -3.45 -15.35
C CYS A 64 -4.00 -2.45 -14.19
N ASN A 65 -4.25 -1.20 -14.49
CA ASN A 65 -4.18 -0.08 -13.55
C ASN A 65 -5.43 0.79 -13.66
N PRO A 66 -6.05 1.19 -12.55
CA PRO A 66 -7.16 2.14 -12.60
C PRO A 66 -6.69 3.52 -13.08
N VAL A 67 -7.49 4.14 -13.93
CA VAL A 67 -7.25 5.49 -14.45
C VAL A 67 -8.39 6.46 -14.10
N ALA A 68 -9.61 5.96 -13.93
CA ALA A 68 -10.76 6.76 -13.49
C ALA A 68 -11.79 5.94 -12.72
N ILE A 69 -12.52 6.58 -11.83
CA ILE A 69 -13.68 6.03 -11.12
C ILE A 69 -14.88 6.89 -11.50
N HIS A 70 -15.98 6.28 -11.89
CA HIS A 70 -17.16 6.95 -12.38
C HIS A 70 -18.31 6.81 -11.40
N PRO A 71 -18.97 7.92 -11.01
CA PRO A 71 -20.15 7.88 -10.19
C PRO A 71 -21.41 7.63 -11.04
N ASP A 72 -22.46 7.16 -10.38
CA ASP A 72 -23.84 7.19 -10.86
C ASP A 72 -24.47 8.59 -10.68
N GLU A 73 -25.79 8.71 -10.95
CA GLU A 73 -26.56 9.95 -10.81
C GLU A 73 -26.64 10.43 -9.34
N ASP A 74 -26.55 9.53 -8.38
CA ASP A 74 -26.60 9.82 -6.94
C ASP A 74 -25.18 10.08 -6.34
N GLY A 75 -24.11 9.92 -7.13
CA GLY A 75 -22.74 10.15 -6.71
C GLY A 75 -22.05 8.94 -6.09
N PHE A 76 -22.66 7.75 -6.14
CA PHE A 76 -22.03 6.49 -5.73
C PHE A 76 -21.18 5.90 -6.88
N VAL A 77 -20.22 5.06 -6.54
CA VAL A 77 -19.40 4.38 -7.55
C VAL A 77 -20.29 3.47 -8.40
N HIS A 78 -20.18 3.62 -9.72
CA HIS A 78 -20.88 2.82 -10.71
C HIS A 78 -19.94 1.96 -11.55
N SER A 79 -18.79 2.53 -11.90
CA SER A 79 -17.78 1.80 -12.68
C SER A 79 -16.39 2.38 -12.48
N MET A 80 -15.40 1.66 -13.00
CA MET A 80 -14.01 2.08 -13.00
C MET A 80 -13.37 1.78 -14.34
N THR A 81 -12.74 2.77 -14.94
CA THR A 81 -11.89 2.58 -16.12
C THR A 81 -10.51 2.12 -15.70
N CYS A 82 -10.05 1.02 -16.28
CA CYS A 82 -8.69 0.51 -16.16
C CYS A 82 -7.98 0.57 -17.52
N ILE A 83 -6.66 0.64 -17.49
CA ILE A 83 -5.79 0.51 -18.67
C ILE A 83 -4.94 -0.75 -18.54
N GLU A 84 -4.72 -1.48 -19.65
CA GLU A 84 -3.80 -2.61 -19.65
C GLU A 84 -2.35 -2.15 -19.46
N MET A 85 -1.58 -2.99 -18.80
CA MET A 85 -0.16 -2.77 -18.53
C MET A 85 0.69 -3.85 -19.19
N GLU A 86 1.91 -3.52 -19.53
CA GLU A 86 2.96 -4.48 -19.85
C GLU A 86 4.15 -4.31 -18.92
N LEU A 87 4.95 -5.35 -18.78
CA LEU A 87 6.15 -5.30 -17.96
C LEU A 87 7.34 -4.95 -18.84
N GLY A 88 8.00 -3.84 -18.54
CA GLY A 88 9.27 -3.44 -19.16
C GLY A 88 10.43 -4.36 -18.78
N GLU A 89 11.63 -4.01 -19.25
CA GLU A 89 12.86 -4.72 -18.92
C GLU A 89 13.13 -4.65 -17.41
N PRO A 90 13.76 -5.71 -16.83
CA PRO A 90 14.15 -5.71 -15.44
C PRO A 90 15.22 -4.65 -15.16
N ASP A 91 15.06 -3.91 -14.08
CA ASP A 91 16.08 -3.01 -13.57
C ASP A 91 17.23 -3.77 -12.87
N ALA A 92 18.23 -3.04 -12.36
CA ALA A 92 19.39 -3.63 -11.67
C ALA A 92 19.03 -4.50 -10.44
N SER A 93 17.80 -4.36 -9.90
CA SER A 93 17.26 -5.19 -8.81
C SER A 93 16.44 -6.39 -9.31
N GLY A 94 16.32 -6.57 -10.63
CA GLY A 94 15.47 -7.56 -11.27
C GLY A 94 13.99 -7.17 -11.32
N ARG A 95 13.63 -5.96 -10.89
CA ARG A 95 12.25 -5.50 -10.85
C ARG A 95 11.81 -4.93 -12.20
N ARG A 96 10.71 -5.45 -12.74
CA ARG A 96 10.12 -5.00 -14.00
C ARG A 96 9.11 -3.88 -13.74
N ARG A 97 9.32 -2.74 -14.39
CA ARG A 97 8.43 -1.59 -14.29
C ARG A 97 7.17 -1.81 -15.12
N PRO A 98 5.97 -1.55 -14.59
CA PRO A 98 4.75 -1.57 -15.39
C PRO A 98 4.70 -0.34 -16.32
N ILE A 99 4.31 -0.57 -17.57
CA ILE A 99 4.20 0.43 -18.64
C ILE A 99 2.76 0.36 -19.14
N GLU A 100 2.11 1.50 -19.29
CA GLU A 100 0.75 1.60 -19.83
C GLU A 100 0.73 1.28 -21.33
N LYS A 101 -0.29 0.53 -21.77
CA LYS A 101 -0.57 0.27 -23.18
C LYS A 101 -1.60 1.29 -23.68
N PRO A 102 -1.19 2.34 -24.40
CA PRO A 102 -2.13 3.37 -24.86
C PRO A 102 -3.26 2.80 -25.71
N GLY A 103 -4.50 3.23 -25.47
CA GLY A 103 -5.67 2.79 -26.21
C GLY A 103 -6.21 1.42 -25.81
N SER A 104 -5.80 0.90 -24.64
CA SER A 104 -6.28 -0.37 -24.09
C SER A 104 -7.22 -0.19 -22.90
N GLU A 105 -7.79 1.00 -22.76
CA GLU A 105 -8.72 1.32 -21.69
C GLU A 105 -9.96 0.43 -21.80
N PHE A 106 -10.40 -0.09 -20.64
CA PHE A 106 -11.62 -0.87 -20.50
C PHE A 106 -12.36 -0.53 -19.22
N GLU A 107 -13.65 -0.79 -19.20
CA GLU A 107 -14.50 -0.48 -18.07
C GLU A 107 -14.81 -1.73 -17.25
N LEU A 108 -14.79 -1.60 -15.93
CA LEU A 108 -15.24 -2.57 -14.97
C LEU A 108 -16.44 -1.99 -14.22
N GLU A 109 -17.60 -2.63 -14.33
CA GLU A 109 -18.76 -2.30 -13.49
C GLU A 109 -18.50 -2.74 -12.06
N VAL A 110 -18.43 -1.78 -11.14
CA VAL A 110 -18.20 -1.99 -9.71
C VAL A 110 -18.94 -0.95 -8.90
N ASP A 111 -19.47 -1.32 -7.76
CA ASP A 111 -20.17 -0.42 -6.84
C ASP A 111 -19.29 0.07 -5.69
N THR A 112 -18.15 -0.55 -5.48
CA THR A 112 -17.22 -0.19 -4.41
C THR A 112 -15.77 -0.38 -4.88
N VAL A 113 -14.94 0.62 -4.63
CA VAL A 113 -13.48 0.57 -4.87
C VAL A 113 -12.73 0.74 -3.56
N ILE A 114 -11.89 -0.23 -3.22
CA ILE A 114 -11.06 -0.23 -2.01
C ILE A 114 -9.60 -0.03 -2.41
N MET A 115 -9.00 1.09 -2.00
CA MET A 115 -7.60 1.40 -2.28
C MET A 115 -6.71 0.75 -1.22
N SER A 116 -6.08 -0.38 -1.56
CA SER A 116 -5.16 -1.14 -0.70
C SER A 116 -3.71 -0.96 -1.13
N LEU A 117 -3.34 0.28 -1.44
CA LEU A 117 -1.99 0.68 -1.82
C LEU A 117 -1.14 0.95 -0.56
N GLY A 118 0.18 0.89 -0.71
CA GLY A 118 1.11 1.22 0.36
C GLY A 118 0.99 2.68 0.79
N THR A 119 1.31 2.94 2.05
CA THR A 119 1.34 4.29 2.62
C THR A 119 2.73 4.92 2.45
N SER A 120 2.75 6.24 2.40
CA SER A 120 3.98 7.05 2.42
C SER A 120 4.03 7.87 3.71
N PRO A 121 5.22 8.24 4.21
CA PRO A 121 5.35 9.13 5.36
C PRO A 121 4.60 10.44 5.15
N ASN A 122 4.00 10.95 6.23
CA ASN A 122 3.25 12.21 6.17
C ASN A 122 4.19 13.37 5.78
N PRO A 123 3.97 14.04 4.64
CA PRO A 123 4.84 15.12 4.18
C PRO A 123 4.85 16.33 5.12
N LEU A 124 3.83 16.48 5.96
CA LEU A 124 3.73 17.57 6.91
C LEU A 124 4.93 17.60 7.88
N ILE A 125 5.35 16.45 8.39
CA ILE A 125 6.47 16.36 9.36
C ILE A 125 7.73 16.98 8.76
N ARG A 126 8.14 16.55 7.57
CA ARG A 126 9.36 17.09 6.93
C ARG A 126 9.24 18.55 6.50
N SER A 127 8.04 18.98 6.08
CA SER A 127 7.82 20.34 5.59
C SER A 127 7.77 21.39 6.72
N THR A 128 7.36 20.98 7.92
CA THR A 128 7.22 21.88 9.09
C THR A 128 8.36 21.77 10.10
N THR A 129 9.32 20.86 9.86
CA THR A 129 10.44 20.62 10.81
C THR A 129 11.79 20.90 10.14
N PRO A 130 12.23 22.16 10.09
CA PRO A 130 13.52 22.51 9.50
C PRO A 130 14.68 21.77 10.19
N GLY A 131 15.63 21.26 9.39
CA GLY A 131 16.79 20.52 9.89
C GLY A 131 16.53 19.04 10.21
N LEU A 132 15.32 18.54 10.00
CA LEU A 132 15.03 17.11 10.05
C LEU A 132 15.27 16.48 8.67
N GLU A 133 16.29 15.64 8.56
CA GLU A 133 16.64 14.98 7.31
C GLU A 133 15.70 13.81 7.00
N THR A 134 15.36 13.69 5.73
CA THR A 134 14.57 12.57 5.21
C THR A 134 15.22 11.97 3.95
N ASN A 135 15.02 10.68 3.73
CA ASN A 135 15.50 10.01 2.53
C ASN A 135 14.57 10.31 1.32
N LYS A 136 14.92 9.78 0.15
CA LYS A 136 14.16 9.95 -1.11
C LYS A 136 12.71 9.47 -1.04
N HIS A 137 12.37 8.62 -0.08
CA HIS A 137 11.01 8.10 0.15
C HIS A 137 10.24 8.90 1.20
N GLY A 138 10.87 9.94 1.79
CA GLY A 138 10.26 10.77 2.82
C GLY A 138 10.34 10.19 4.23
N CYS A 139 11.04 9.06 4.44
CA CYS A 139 11.29 8.51 5.76
C CYS A 139 12.39 9.30 6.47
N ILE A 140 12.25 9.47 7.78
CA ILE A 140 13.23 10.19 8.61
C ILE A 140 14.54 9.41 8.63
N VAL A 141 15.66 10.10 8.43
CA VAL A 141 17.00 9.52 8.55
C VAL A 141 17.40 9.48 10.02
N THR A 142 17.89 8.32 10.46
CA THR A 142 18.40 8.12 11.83
C THR A 142 19.81 7.56 11.81
N GLU A 143 20.58 7.91 12.85
CA GLU A 143 21.90 7.32 13.12
C GLU A 143 21.71 6.05 13.96
N GLY A 144 22.21 4.92 13.43
CA GLY A 144 22.14 3.63 14.11
C GLY A 144 20.73 3.15 14.46
N ASP A 145 20.67 2.19 15.38
CA ASP A 145 19.43 1.56 15.82
C ASP A 145 18.70 2.34 16.95
N GLU A 146 19.35 3.36 17.51
CA GLU A 146 18.84 4.16 18.61
C GLU A 146 17.82 5.21 18.19
N GLY A 147 17.64 5.40 16.90
CA GLY A 147 16.65 6.32 16.36
C GLY A 147 16.99 7.81 16.50
N LYS A 148 18.24 8.17 16.79
CA LYS A 148 18.68 9.57 16.85
C LYS A 148 18.59 10.20 15.46
N THR A 149 17.93 11.35 15.35
CA THR A 149 17.76 12.07 14.08
C THR A 149 18.83 13.13 13.88
N SER A 150 18.81 13.78 12.72
CA SER A 150 19.67 14.97 12.44
C SER A 150 19.39 16.18 13.34
N ARG A 151 18.29 16.17 14.11
CA ARG A 151 17.98 17.23 15.08
C ARG A 151 18.30 16.77 16.50
N ASP A 152 19.05 17.62 17.22
CA ASP A 152 19.40 17.34 18.62
C ASP A 152 18.15 17.19 19.50
N GLY A 153 18.13 16.14 20.33
CA GLY A 153 17.02 15.80 21.22
C GLY A 153 15.77 15.25 20.52
N VAL A 154 15.83 15.00 19.20
CA VAL A 154 14.73 14.41 18.42
C VAL A 154 15.09 12.98 17.99
N TYR A 155 14.19 12.04 18.27
CA TYR A 155 14.35 10.62 17.97
C TYR A 155 13.17 10.14 17.11
N ALA A 156 13.42 9.14 16.28
CA ALA A 156 12.40 8.54 15.44
C ALA A 156 12.60 7.01 15.32
N GLY A 157 11.52 6.29 15.08
CA GLY A 157 11.57 4.83 14.89
C GLY A 157 10.31 4.31 14.22
N GLY A 158 10.30 3.00 13.92
CA GLY A 158 9.20 2.33 13.25
C GLY A 158 9.02 2.77 11.80
N ASP A 159 7.78 2.75 11.32
CA ASP A 159 7.44 3.01 9.91
C ASP A 159 7.84 4.41 9.43
N ALA A 160 7.97 5.38 10.34
CA ALA A 160 8.46 6.72 10.00
C ALA A 160 9.93 6.73 9.53
N VAL A 161 10.71 5.70 9.88
CA VAL A 161 12.13 5.52 9.54
C VAL A 161 12.31 4.47 8.46
N THR A 162 11.70 3.31 8.64
CA THR A 162 11.95 2.13 7.78
C THR A 162 10.98 2.02 6.60
N GLY A 163 9.91 2.81 6.58
CA GLY A 163 8.72 2.54 5.77
C GLY A 163 7.84 1.48 6.42
N ALA A 164 6.70 1.16 5.78
CA ALA A 164 5.73 0.20 6.30
C ALA A 164 6.38 -1.17 6.58
N ALA A 165 6.27 -1.62 7.84
CA ALA A 165 6.86 -2.86 8.31
C ALA A 165 5.93 -3.57 9.32
N THR A 166 6.49 -4.31 10.29
CA THR A 166 5.70 -5.05 11.28
C THR A 166 5.63 -4.30 12.61
N VAL A 167 4.53 -4.55 13.34
CA VAL A 167 4.33 -4.01 14.71
C VAL A 167 5.53 -4.35 15.63
N ILE A 168 6.06 -5.56 15.54
CA ILE A 168 7.21 -6.01 16.34
C ILE A 168 8.44 -5.12 16.08
N LYS A 169 8.72 -4.79 14.82
CA LYS A 169 9.83 -3.88 14.46
C LYS A 169 9.59 -2.47 14.97
N ALA A 170 8.38 -1.95 14.83
CA ALA A 170 8.02 -0.63 15.35
C ALA A 170 8.16 -0.55 16.87
N MET A 171 7.69 -1.56 17.60
CA MET A 171 7.87 -1.65 19.05
C MET A 171 9.34 -1.75 19.48
N GLY A 172 10.15 -2.53 18.75
CA GLY A 172 11.59 -2.65 18.99
C GLY A 172 12.29 -1.31 18.83
N ALA A 173 12.04 -0.60 17.73
CA ALA A 173 12.58 0.74 17.48
C ALA A 173 12.14 1.75 18.54
N GLY A 174 10.86 1.72 18.96
CA GLY A 174 10.37 2.59 20.03
C GLY A 174 11.08 2.37 21.37
N LYS A 175 11.35 1.12 21.74
CA LYS A 175 12.11 0.77 22.97
C LYS A 175 13.56 1.24 22.89
N ALA A 176 14.23 1.09 21.74
CA ALA A 176 15.60 1.53 21.54
C ALA A 176 15.69 3.06 21.63
N ALA A 177 14.79 3.77 20.95
CA ALA A 177 14.71 5.23 21.00
C ALA A 177 14.42 5.74 22.42
N ALA A 178 13.51 5.11 23.17
CA ALA A 178 13.21 5.50 24.55
C ALA A 178 14.42 5.37 25.47
N LYS A 179 15.22 4.29 25.34
CA LYS A 179 16.46 4.12 26.08
C LYS A 179 17.47 5.21 25.75
N ALA A 180 17.67 5.50 24.47
CA ALA A 180 18.60 6.54 24.03
C ALA A 180 18.15 7.95 24.48
N MET A 181 16.84 8.22 24.50
CA MET A 181 16.31 9.47 25.08
C MET A 181 16.58 9.60 26.58
N ASP A 182 16.40 8.53 27.34
CA ASP A 182 16.71 8.53 28.80
C ASP A 182 18.19 8.80 29.05
N GLU A 183 19.08 8.15 28.30
CA GLU A 183 20.53 8.38 28.37
C GLU A 183 20.88 9.82 27.98
N TYR A 184 20.28 10.37 26.93
CA TYR A 184 20.48 11.76 26.51
C TYR A 184 20.08 12.76 27.61
N ILE A 185 18.91 12.54 28.25
CA ILE A 185 18.40 13.43 29.30
C ILE A 185 19.29 13.38 30.55
N ARG A 186 19.80 12.20 30.92
CA ARG A 186 20.67 12.02 32.10
C ARG A 186 22.04 12.61 31.92
N ASN A 187 22.51 12.76 30.67
CA ASN A 187 23.84 13.30 30.36
C ASN A 187 23.81 14.80 29.96
N LYS A 188 22.65 15.45 30.03
CA LYS A 188 22.46 16.87 29.76
C LYS A 188 22.54 17.70 31.04
#